data_eb3c127e6a98eb70761b2e825d909ff6
#
_entry.id   eb3c127e6a98eb70761b2e825d909ff6
#
_cell.length_a   1.000
_cell.length_b   1.000
_cell.length_c   1.000
_cell.angle_alpha   90.00
_cell.angle_beta   90.00
_cell.angle_gamma   90.00
#
_symmetry.space_group_name_H-M   'P 1'
#
loop_
_entity.id
_entity.type
_entity.pdbx_description
1 polymer ?
#
loop_
_entity_poly.entity_id
_entity_poly.type
_entity_poly.pdbx_seq_one_letter_code
_entity_poly.pdbx_strand_id
1 'polypeptide(L)'
;MTTEDIRSAERRKPDDLLVKIADYVLSNDEHSDLAYETAHYCLMDTLACGFQALDYSACTKLLGPVVPGATLRGGARIPGTSYELDPVMAAFNIGAIVRWLDFNDTWLAAEWGHPSDNLGGILALSDYLSRQARITGKAPLKAKDLLSAMISAHEIQ
;
A
#
# COMPACT_ATOMS: atom_id res chain seq x y z
N MET A 1 -18.44 16.27 24.05
CA MET A 1 -17.97 15.07 24.78
C MET A 1 -17.93 15.45 26.26
N THR A 2 -18.74 14.78 27.07
CA THR A 2 -18.74 15.00 28.51
C THR A 2 -17.57 14.27 29.17
N THR A 3 -17.11 14.75 30.34
CA THR A 3 -16.01 14.12 31.10
C THR A 3 -16.28 12.67 31.53
N GLU A 4 -17.54 12.23 31.56
CA GLU A 4 -17.94 10.84 31.83
C GLU A 4 -17.60 9.91 30.68
N ASP A 5 -17.66 10.36 29.43
CA ASP A 5 -17.34 9.57 28.24
C ASP A 5 -15.89 9.09 28.16
N ILE A 6 -14.97 9.83 28.78
CA ILE A 6 -13.52 9.53 28.74
C ILE A 6 -13.14 8.46 29.79
N ARG A 7 -13.97 8.26 30.82
CA ARG A 7 -13.72 7.32 31.92
C ARG A 7 -14.48 6.00 31.80
N SER A 8 -15.39 5.90 30.85
CA SER A 8 -16.16 4.68 30.60
C SER A 8 -15.27 3.66 29.91
N ALA A 9 -15.15 2.45 30.48
CA ALA A 9 -14.54 1.29 29.85
C ALA A 9 -15.47 0.62 28.82
N GLU A 10 -16.73 1.07 28.70
CA GLU A 10 -17.66 0.58 27.69
C GLU A 10 -17.24 1.02 26.29
N ARG A 11 -17.07 0.06 25.42
CA ARG A 11 -16.85 0.33 24.00
C ARG A 11 -18.15 0.86 23.39
N ARG A 12 -18.10 2.03 22.78
CA ARG A 12 -19.21 2.54 21.98
C ARG A 12 -19.50 1.58 20.82
N LYS A 13 -20.76 1.54 20.37
CA LYS A 13 -21.14 0.85 19.14
C LYS A 13 -20.24 1.39 18.01
N PRO A 14 -19.63 0.51 17.19
CA PRO A 14 -18.86 0.96 16.03
C PRO A 14 -19.72 1.80 15.09
N ASP A 15 -19.08 2.71 14.38
CA ASP A 15 -19.71 3.45 13.29
C ASP A 15 -20.18 2.49 12.19
N ASP A 16 -21.41 2.71 11.68
CA ASP A 16 -22.00 1.82 10.68
C ASP A 16 -21.21 1.77 9.37
N LEU A 17 -20.50 2.86 9.02
CA LEU A 17 -19.60 2.87 7.87
C LEU A 17 -18.39 1.97 8.10
N LEU A 18 -17.78 2.03 9.29
CA LEU A 18 -16.65 1.16 9.63
C LEU A 18 -17.04 -0.32 9.64
N VAL A 19 -18.27 -0.63 10.08
CA VAL A 19 -18.80 -2.00 10.02
C VAL A 19 -18.92 -2.47 8.57
N LYS A 20 -19.49 -1.64 7.67
CA LYS A 20 -19.60 -1.98 6.24
C LYS A 20 -18.23 -2.19 5.58
N ILE A 21 -17.24 -1.34 5.88
CA ILE A 21 -15.87 -1.52 5.37
C ILE A 21 -15.29 -2.85 5.88
N ALA A 22 -15.46 -3.15 7.15
CA ALA A 22 -14.97 -4.41 7.72
C ALA A 22 -15.65 -5.63 7.08
N ASP A 23 -16.98 -5.60 6.91
CA ASP A 23 -17.75 -6.67 6.28
C ASP A 23 -17.30 -6.86 4.82
N TYR A 24 -17.09 -5.78 4.06
CA TYR A 24 -16.57 -5.82 2.70
C TYR A 24 -15.19 -6.49 2.64
N VAL A 25 -14.25 -6.06 3.48
CA VAL A 25 -12.89 -6.64 3.49
C VAL A 25 -12.89 -8.12 3.87
N LEU A 26 -13.84 -8.55 4.70
CA LEU A 26 -13.96 -9.93 5.16
C LEU A 26 -14.79 -10.83 4.23
N SER A 27 -15.54 -10.27 3.29
CA SER A 27 -16.39 -11.05 2.36
C SER A 27 -15.59 -11.97 1.46
N ASN A 28 -14.31 -11.65 1.18
CA ASN A 28 -13.46 -12.35 0.22
C ASN A 28 -14.10 -12.50 -1.18
N ASP A 29 -14.91 -11.54 -1.60
CA ASP A 29 -15.55 -11.54 -2.89
C ASP A 29 -14.51 -11.49 -4.01
N GLU A 30 -14.71 -12.29 -5.05
CA GLU A 30 -13.85 -12.25 -6.23
C GLU A 30 -14.19 -11.01 -7.08
N HIS A 31 -13.16 -10.29 -7.46
CA HIS A 31 -13.30 -9.17 -8.39
C HIS A 31 -13.47 -9.65 -9.83
N SER A 32 -14.03 -8.82 -10.70
CA SER A 32 -14.20 -9.13 -12.11
C SER A 32 -12.85 -9.19 -12.84
N ASP A 33 -12.80 -9.92 -13.96
CA ASP A 33 -11.61 -9.96 -14.82
C ASP A 33 -11.19 -8.56 -15.28
N LEU A 34 -12.17 -7.70 -15.60
CA LEU A 34 -11.91 -6.31 -15.98
C LEU A 34 -11.24 -5.51 -14.84
N ALA A 35 -11.66 -5.72 -13.59
CA ALA A 35 -11.04 -5.07 -12.44
C ALA A 35 -9.57 -5.51 -12.28
N TYR A 36 -9.29 -6.80 -12.44
CA TYR A 36 -7.92 -7.32 -12.42
C TYR A 36 -7.06 -6.78 -13.56
N GLU A 37 -7.60 -6.70 -14.78
CA GLU A 37 -6.90 -6.14 -15.93
C GLU A 37 -6.58 -4.66 -15.69
N THR A 38 -7.54 -3.88 -15.23
CA THR A 38 -7.35 -2.46 -14.91
C THR A 38 -6.31 -2.27 -13.79
N ALA A 39 -6.41 -3.02 -12.70
CA ALA A 39 -5.44 -2.97 -11.61
C ALA A 39 -4.02 -3.35 -12.08
N HIS A 40 -3.92 -4.29 -13.01
CA HIS A 40 -2.63 -4.65 -13.61
C HIS A 40 -2.01 -3.49 -14.38
N TYR A 41 -2.78 -2.78 -15.20
CA TYR A 41 -2.29 -1.59 -15.91
C TYR A 41 -1.94 -0.45 -14.94
N CYS A 42 -2.75 -0.20 -13.91
CA CYS A 42 -2.43 0.77 -12.87
C CYS A 42 -1.12 0.43 -12.15
N LEU A 43 -0.90 -0.85 -11.84
CA LEU A 43 0.35 -1.29 -11.22
C LEU A 43 1.56 -1.05 -12.13
N MET A 44 1.45 -1.37 -13.41
CA MET A 44 2.53 -1.16 -14.38
C MET A 44 2.86 0.33 -14.53
N ASP A 45 1.85 1.17 -14.72
CA ASP A 45 1.97 2.62 -14.84
C ASP A 45 2.64 3.22 -13.60
N THR A 46 2.14 2.86 -12.43
CA THR A 46 2.66 3.36 -11.15
C THR A 46 4.11 2.95 -10.91
N LEU A 47 4.47 1.71 -11.22
CA LEU A 47 5.87 1.27 -11.11
C LEU A 47 6.77 1.97 -12.12
N ALA A 48 6.30 2.23 -13.33
CA ALA A 48 7.05 2.98 -14.34
C ALA A 48 7.32 4.42 -13.86
N CYS A 49 6.32 5.11 -13.32
CA CYS A 49 6.47 6.42 -12.69
C CYS A 49 7.48 6.37 -11.53
N GLY A 50 7.40 5.34 -10.68
CA GLY A 50 8.33 5.15 -9.57
C GLY A 50 9.77 4.94 -10.03
N PHE A 51 10.01 4.16 -11.07
CA PHE A 51 11.36 3.97 -11.63
C PHE A 51 11.89 5.27 -12.24
N GLN A 52 11.07 6.00 -12.99
CA GLN A 52 11.49 7.27 -13.56
C GLN A 52 11.80 8.32 -12.48
N ALA A 53 11.10 8.30 -11.35
CA ALA A 53 11.36 9.19 -10.22
C ALA A 53 12.78 9.04 -9.64
N LEU A 54 13.41 7.88 -9.80
CA LEU A 54 14.77 7.64 -9.32
C LEU A 54 15.85 8.45 -10.07
N ASP A 55 15.55 8.99 -11.24
CA ASP A 55 16.45 9.90 -11.98
C ASP A 55 16.51 11.29 -11.32
N TYR A 56 15.64 11.59 -10.38
CA TYR A 56 15.55 12.90 -9.74
C TYR A 56 16.24 12.88 -8.37
N SER A 57 17.35 13.62 -8.26
CA SER A 57 18.12 13.70 -7.01
C SER A 57 17.31 14.24 -5.82
N ALA A 58 16.33 15.10 -6.07
CA ALA A 58 15.44 15.60 -5.03
C ALA A 58 14.50 14.51 -4.49
N CYS A 59 14.06 13.58 -5.33
CA CYS A 59 13.30 12.40 -4.91
C CYS A 59 14.18 11.43 -4.13
N THR A 60 15.33 11.05 -4.69
CA THR A 60 16.21 10.04 -4.07
C THR A 60 16.77 10.45 -2.73
N LYS A 61 16.86 11.75 -2.43
CA LYS A 61 17.22 12.27 -1.09
C LYS A 61 16.20 11.93 0.00
N LEU A 62 14.95 11.63 -0.37
CA LEU A 62 13.91 11.25 0.57
C LEU A 62 13.97 9.76 0.94
N LEU A 63 14.72 8.97 0.15
CA LEU A 63 14.73 7.53 0.26
C LEU A 63 15.74 7.03 1.30
N GLY A 64 15.44 5.87 1.83
CA GLY A 64 16.29 5.19 2.81
C GLY A 64 15.65 5.14 4.19
N PRO A 65 16.39 4.65 5.17
CA PRO A 65 15.94 4.58 6.56
C PRO A 65 16.03 5.94 7.24
N VAL A 66 15.22 6.18 8.27
CA VAL A 66 15.32 7.37 9.13
C VAL A 66 16.69 7.44 9.81
N VAL A 67 17.18 6.32 10.30
CA VAL A 67 18.52 6.23 10.89
C VAL A 67 19.49 5.77 9.80
N PRO A 68 20.50 6.57 9.42
CA PRO A 68 21.45 6.23 8.37
C PRO A 68 22.10 4.86 8.60
N GLY A 69 22.08 4.01 7.57
CA GLY A 69 22.62 2.65 7.62
C GLY A 69 21.72 1.60 8.28
N ALA A 70 20.57 1.96 8.82
CA ALA A 70 19.63 0.98 9.36
C ALA A 70 19.04 0.14 8.22
N THR A 71 18.99 -1.18 8.44
CA THR A 71 18.38 -2.15 7.53
C THR A 71 17.60 -3.18 8.33
N LEU A 72 16.56 -3.78 7.75
CA LEU A 72 15.86 -4.91 8.33
C LEU A 72 16.03 -6.12 7.42
N ARG A 73 16.91 -7.06 7.82
CA ARG A 73 17.09 -8.31 7.07
C ARG A 73 15.75 -9.05 6.92
N GLY A 74 15.34 -9.33 5.69
CA GLY A 74 14.04 -9.91 5.39
C GLY A 74 12.90 -8.89 5.44
N GLY A 75 13.23 -7.60 5.52
CA GLY A 75 12.28 -6.49 5.41
C GLY A 75 11.71 -6.32 4.00
N ALA A 76 10.94 -5.26 3.80
CA ALA A 76 10.41 -4.89 2.51
C ALA A 76 11.46 -4.18 1.65
N ARG A 77 11.43 -4.45 0.35
CA ARG A 77 12.34 -3.82 -0.64
C ARG A 77 11.66 -2.65 -1.31
N ILE A 78 12.45 -1.63 -1.59
CA ILE A 78 12.00 -0.49 -2.39
C ILE A 78 12.42 -0.73 -3.85
N PRO A 79 11.47 -0.80 -4.81
CA PRO A 79 11.76 -1.04 -6.22
C PRO A 79 12.84 -0.09 -6.78
N GLY A 80 13.78 -0.65 -7.55
CA GLY A 80 14.85 0.13 -8.17
C GLY A 80 15.97 0.58 -7.23
N THR A 81 15.96 0.20 -5.96
CA THR A 81 16.98 0.55 -4.96
C THR A 81 17.57 -0.69 -4.29
N SER A 82 18.61 -0.49 -3.49
CA SER A 82 19.18 -1.53 -2.63
C SER A 82 18.61 -1.54 -1.20
N TYR A 83 17.64 -0.70 -0.91
CA TYR A 83 17.10 -0.60 0.44
C TYR A 83 16.21 -1.80 0.80
N GLU A 84 16.40 -2.29 2.02
CA GLU A 84 15.63 -3.33 2.66
C GLU A 84 15.26 -2.83 4.06
N LEU A 85 14.00 -2.45 4.25
CA LEU A 85 13.54 -1.68 5.40
C LEU A 85 12.34 -2.34 6.07
N ASP A 86 11.97 -1.85 7.25
CA ASP A 86 10.69 -2.20 7.83
C ASP A 86 9.52 -1.77 6.92
N PRO A 87 8.34 -2.43 7.03
CA PRO A 87 7.24 -2.17 6.11
C PRO A 87 6.72 -0.73 6.11
N VAL A 88 6.79 -0.04 7.25
CA VAL A 88 6.29 1.34 7.36
C VAL A 88 7.22 2.28 6.61
N MET A 89 8.53 2.13 6.82
CA MET A 89 9.52 2.95 6.13
C MET A 89 9.58 2.62 4.64
N ALA A 90 9.41 1.35 4.28
CA ALA A 90 9.31 0.94 2.88
C ALA A 90 8.06 1.53 2.21
N ALA A 91 6.90 1.55 2.88
CA ALA A 91 5.67 2.17 2.37
C ALA A 91 5.88 3.66 2.09
N PHE A 92 6.52 4.40 3.00
CA PHE A 92 6.87 5.80 2.77
C PHE A 92 7.78 5.97 1.54
N ASN A 93 8.84 5.17 1.42
CA ASN A 93 9.78 5.25 0.31
C ASN A 93 9.10 4.94 -1.03
N ILE A 94 8.28 3.90 -1.08
CA ILE A 94 7.53 3.52 -2.29
C ILE A 94 6.51 4.62 -2.62
N GLY A 95 5.76 5.12 -1.65
CA GLY A 95 4.85 6.25 -1.84
C GLY A 95 5.57 7.49 -2.40
N ALA A 96 6.75 7.82 -1.87
CA ALA A 96 7.53 8.94 -2.36
C ALA A 96 7.92 8.82 -3.83
N ILE A 97 8.40 7.65 -4.28
CA ILE A 97 8.80 7.47 -5.68
C ILE A 97 7.59 7.41 -6.63
N VAL A 98 6.49 6.75 -6.25
CA VAL A 98 5.32 6.63 -7.14
C VAL A 98 4.58 7.94 -7.29
N ARG A 99 4.62 8.83 -6.29
CA ARG A 99 3.94 10.13 -6.33
C ARG A 99 4.82 11.29 -6.77
N TRP A 100 6.12 11.05 -6.96
CA TRP A 100 7.08 12.14 -7.26
C TRP A 100 6.72 12.95 -8.49
N LEU A 101 6.35 12.32 -9.59
CA LEU A 101 6.08 12.96 -10.88
C LEU A 101 4.65 13.47 -11.02
N ASP A 102 3.73 12.95 -10.20
CA ASP A 102 2.31 13.38 -10.14
C ASP A 102 1.55 13.27 -11.48
N PHE A 103 1.87 12.28 -12.31
CA PHE A 103 1.18 11.99 -13.57
C PHE A 103 0.80 10.50 -13.75
N ASN A 104 0.87 9.72 -12.70
CA ASN A 104 0.39 8.33 -12.66
C ASN A 104 -1.14 8.27 -12.67
N ASP A 105 -1.66 7.06 -12.62
CA ASP A 105 -3.09 6.74 -12.70
C ASP A 105 -4.01 7.76 -12.01
N THR A 106 -5.07 8.15 -12.70
CA THR A 106 -6.07 9.10 -12.18
C THR A 106 -7.46 8.54 -12.33
N TRP A 107 -8.23 8.62 -11.27
CA TRP A 107 -9.64 8.26 -11.25
C TRP A 107 -10.49 9.52 -11.10
N LEU A 108 -11.49 9.67 -11.98
CA LEU A 108 -12.39 10.82 -12.01
C LEU A 108 -13.81 10.36 -11.72
N ALA A 109 -14.40 10.91 -10.66
CA ALA A 109 -15.81 10.72 -10.31
C ALA A 109 -16.38 12.04 -9.76
N ALA A 110 -17.24 11.99 -8.74
CA ALA A 110 -17.69 13.20 -8.03
C ALA A 110 -16.52 13.93 -7.36
N GLU A 111 -15.60 13.16 -6.80
CA GLU A 111 -14.26 13.58 -6.38
C GLU A 111 -13.24 12.88 -7.30
N TRP A 112 -12.00 13.24 -7.20
CA TRP A 112 -10.93 12.61 -7.96
C TRP A 112 -9.83 12.08 -7.04
N GLY A 113 -9.09 11.10 -7.51
CA GLY A 113 -8.00 10.51 -6.75
C GLY A 113 -7.04 9.72 -7.62
N HIS A 114 -6.00 9.21 -6.99
CA HIS A 114 -5.01 8.34 -7.60
C HIS A 114 -5.07 6.97 -6.89
N PRO A 115 -5.56 5.90 -7.54
CA PRO A 115 -5.58 4.56 -6.94
C PRO A 115 -4.21 4.12 -6.43
N SER A 116 -3.14 4.54 -7.08
CA SER A 116 -1.75 4.29 -6.70
C SER A 116 -1.30 4.91 -5.38
N ASP A 117 -2.04 5.85 -4.80
CA ASP A 117 -1.73 6.38 -3.47
C ASP A 117 -1.69 5.27 -2.40
N ASN A 118 -2.47 4.21 -2.60
CA ASN A 118 -2.50 3.06 -1.71
C ASN A 118 -1.35 2.06 -1.95
N LEU A 119 -0.67 2.12 -3.11
CA LEU A 119 0.29 1.10 -3.52
C LEU A 119 1.50 1.03 -2.58
N GLY A 120 1.95 2.15 -2.03
CA GLY A 120 3.11 2.17 -1.13
C GLY A 120 2.94 1.20 0.03
N GLY A 121 1.81 1.27 0.74
CA GLY A 121 1.48 0.38 1.86
C GLY A 121 1.26 -1.06 1.41
N ILE A 122 0.47 -1.25 0.35
CA ILE A 122 0.12 -2.57 -0.17
C ILE A 122 1.37 -3.34 -0.64
N LEU A 123 2.22 -2.71 -1.44
CA LEU A 123 3.42 -3.35 -1.99
C LEU A 123 4.46 -3.65 -0.90
N ALA A 124 4.71 -2.69 0.00
CA ALA A 124 5.66 -2.89 1.10
C ALA A 124 5.24 -4.05 2.01
N LEU A 125 3.96 -4.10 2.40
CA LEU A 125 3.46 -5.17 3.26
C LEU A 125 3.45 -6.52 2.53
N SER A 126 3.06 -6.55 1.26
CA SER A 126 3.05 -7.78 0.45
C SER A 126 4.45 -8.36 0.26
N ASP A 127 5.47 -7.53 -0.03
CA ASP A 127 6.86 -8.02 -0.14
C ASP A 127 7.36 -8.52 1.22
N TYR A 128 7.12 -7.77 2.30
CA TYR A 128 7.50 -8.19 3.65
C TYR A 128 6.89 -9.55 4.01
N LEU A 129 5.58 -9.69 3.90
CA LEU A 129 4.87 -10.93 4.25
C LEU A 129 5.33 -12.10 3.38
N SER A 130 5.55 -11.88 2.08
CA SER A 130 6.06 -12.89 1.15
C SER A 130 7.46 -13.36 1.54
N ARG A 131 8.33 -12.45 1.94
CA ARG A 131 9.69 -12.76 2.40
C ARG A 131 9.67 -13.50 3.73
N GLN A 132 8.83 -13.09 4.69
CA GLN A 132 8.64 -13.80 5.96
C GLN A 132 8.06 -15.21 5.74
N ALA A 133 7.11 -15.37 4.83
CA ALA A 133 6.57 -16.67 4.46
C ALA A 133 7.66 -17.61 3.96
N ARG A 134 8.54 -17.12 3.05
CA ARG A 134 9.68 -17.92 2.54
C ARG A 134 10.65 -18.31 3.64
N ILE A 135 11.00 -17.40 4.56
CA ILE A 135 11.89 -17.69 5.69
C ILE A 135 11.29 -18.78 6.59
N THR A 136 9.98 -18.81 6.75
CA THR A 136 9.26 -19.80 7.60
C THR A 136 8.79 -21.03 6.82
N GLY A 137 9.18 -21.21 5.56
CA GLY A 137 8.80 -22.35 4.72
C GLY A 137 7.34 -22.33 4.25
N LYS A 138 6.68 -21.18 4.32
CA LYS A 138 5.30 -20.99 3.84
C LYS A 138 5.27 -20.46 2.41
N ALA A 139 4.13 -20.64 1.74
CA ALA A 139 3.91 -20.05 0.41
C ALA A 139 3.86 -18.51 0.50
N PRO A 140 4.55 -17.80 -0.39
CA PRO A 140 4.44 -16.35 -0.49
C PRO A 140 3.11 -15.93 -1.12
N LEU A 141 2.75 -14.66 -0.99
CA LEU A 141 1.64 -14.05 -1.70
C LEU A 141 1.88 -14.11 -3.22
N LYS A 142 0.80 -14.22 -3.97
CA LYS A 142 0.80 -14.19 -5.44
C LYS A 142 0.55 -12.77 -5.95
N ALA A 143 0.86 -12.51 -7.21
CA ALA A 143 0.54 -11.23 -7.85
C ALA A 143 -0.98 -10.94 -7.81
N LYS A 144 -1.83 -11.97 -7.92
CA LYS A 144 -3.28 -11.82 -7.80
C LYS A 144 -3.69 -11.25 -6.44
N ASP A 145 -3.03 -11.65 -5.35
CA ASP A 145 -3.33 -11.16 -4.00
C ASP A 145 -3.00 -9.66 -3.88
N LEU A 146 -1.89 -9.22 -4.49
CA LEU A 146 -1.53 -7.80 -4.58
C LEU A 146 -2.58 -7.01 -5.36
N LEU A 147 -3.00 -7.49 -6.53
CA LEU A 147 -4.01 -6.83 -7.35
C LEU A 147 -5.37 -6.77 -6.63
N SER A 148 -5.77 -7.84 -5.94
CA SER A 148 -7.00 -7.85 -5.12
C SER A 148 -6.94 -6.75 -4.05
N ALA A 149 -5.80 -6.62 -3.36
CA ALA A 149 -5.63 -5.58 -2.35
C ALA A 149 -5.70 -4.16 -2.94
N MET A 150 -5.15 -3.95 -4.15
CA MET A 150 -5.27 -2.68 -4.87
C MET A 150 -6.72 -2.35 -5.21
N ILE A 151 -7.48 -3.33 -5.75
CA ILE A 151 -8.89 -3.16 -6.09
C ILE A 151 -9.70 -2.84 -4.85
N SER A 152 -9.57 -3.64 -3.79
CA SER A 152 -10.32 -3.42 -2.54
C SER A 152 -10.00 -2.07 -1.89
N ALA A 153 -8.73 -1.65 -1.90
CA ALA A 153 -8.35 -0.34 -1.38
C ALA A 153 -9.00 0.80 -2.18
N HIS A 154 -9.05 0.67 -3.51
CA HIS A 154 -9.69 1.65 -4.38
C HIS A 154 -11.21 1.72 -4.18
N GLU A 155 -11.87 0.59 -3.98
CA GLU A 155 -13.33 0.54 -3.72
C GLU A 155 -13.72 1.13 -2.35
N ILE A 156 -12.80 1.16 -1.39
CA ILE A 156 -13.00 1.76 -0.06
C ILE A 156 -12.70 3.28 -0.09
N GLN A 157 -11.76 3.72 -0.91
CA GLN A 157 -11.34 5.12 -1.05
C GLN A 157 -12.44 6.03 -1.57
#